data_d617c0577220d9b309e857f4b4d9356a
#
_entry.id   d617c0577220d9b309e857f4b4d9356a
#
_cell.length_a   1.000
_cell.length_b   1.000
_cell.length_c   1.000
_cell.angle_alpha   90.00
_cell.angle_beta   90.00
_cell.angle_gamma   90.00
#
_symmetry.space_group_name_H-M   'P 1'
#
loop_
_entity.id
_entity.type
_entity.pdbx_description
1 polymer ?
#
loop_
_entity_poly.entity_id
_entity_poly.type
_entity_poly.pdbx_seq_one_letter_code
_entity_poly.pdbx_strand_id
1 'polypeptide(L)'
;MPGDLTEEERRIIAQKHFDHWFESASDFYITYEFDKNRGKLSKAAFELHQSVERFFACTLLSCTNYLPKSHNIEKLRKLCAQIDPEFTDIFPMENKFHRRSFRCLQRAYIDARYSEHYEITVEELDYLAGEVEKLKGLTEQVCQRRIGG
;
A
#
# COMPACT_ATOMS: atom_id res chain seq x y z
N MET A 1 23.92 22.16 10.37
CA MET A 1 24.29 21.58 11.67
C MET A 1 25.12 20.32 11.45
N PRO A 2 26.14 20.10 12.25
CA PRO A 2 26.84 18.82 12.21
C PRO A 2 25.88 17.67 12.48
N GLY A 3 25.94 16.62 11.66
CA GLY A 3 25.06 15.50 11.79
C GLY A 3 23.80 15.56 10.92
N ASP A 4 23.48 16.72 10.36
CA ASP A 4 22.36 16.82 9.44
C ASP A 4 22.73 16.23 8.07
N LEU A 5 21.78 15.57 7.43
CA LEU A 5 22.00 15.00 6.11
C LEU A 5 21.98 16.10 5.05
N THR A 6 22.87 15.97 4.06
CA THR A 6 22.83 16.83 2.88
C THR A 6 21.63 16.44 2.01
N GLU A 7 21.25 17.31 1.09
CA GLU A 7 20.19 17.02 0.13
C GLU A 7 20.51 15.80 -0.72
N GLU A 8 21.79 15.67 -1.14
CA GLU A 8 22.20 14.50 -1.91
C GLU A 8 22.11 13.21 -1.09
N GLU A 9 22.56 13.26 0.18
CA GLU A 9 22.43 12.09 1.08
C GLU A 9 20.98 11.69 1.27
N ARG A 10 20.07 12.66 1.41
CA ARG A 10 18.64 12.40 1.53
C ARG A 10 18.08 11.72 0.28
N ARG A 11 18.52 12.14 -0.90
CA ARG A 11 18.10 11.52 -2.16
C ARG A 11 18.59 10.09 -2.28
N ILE A 12 19.82 9.81 -1.86
CA ILE A 12 20.37 8.46 -1.87
C ILE A 12 19.57 7.55 -0.95
N ILE A 13 19.26 8.02 0.27
CA ILE A 13 18.45 7.27 1.22
C ILE A 13 17.06 7.03 0.67
N ALA A 14 16.42 8.06 0.10
CA ALA A 14 15.10 7.96 -0.49
C ALA A 14 15.07 6.95 -1.64
N GLN A 15 16.10 6.95 -2.49
CA GLN A 15 16.20 6.01 -3.61
C GLN A 15 16.29 4.57 -3.11
N LYS A 16 17.06 4.33 -2.05
CA LYS A 16 17.17 2.99 -1.46
C LYS A 16 15.85 2.51 -0.89
N HIS A 17 15.13 3.40 -0.21
CA HIS A 17 13.80 3.07 0.31
C HIS A 17 12.84 2.74 -0.83
N PHE A 18 12.84 3.58 -1.88
CA PHE A 18 11.98 3.35 -3.02
C PHE A 18 12.28 1.99 -3.68
N ASP A 19 13.54 1.72 -3.97
CA ASP A 19 13.91 0.49 -4.65
C ASP A 19 13.46 -0.75 -3.87
N HIS A 20 13.69 -0.74 -2.56
CA HIS A 20 13.34 -1.88 -1.71
C HIS A 20 11.82 -2.06 -1.56
N TRP A 21 11.12 -0.99 -1.18
CA TRP A 21 9.72 -1.10 -0.81
C TRP A 21 8.79 -1.18 -2.02
N PHE A 22 9.13 -0.50 -3.11
CA PHE A 22 8.35 -0.58 -4.35
C PHE A 22 8.42 -1.99 -4.94
N GLU A 23 9.60 -2.58 -4.96
CA GLU A 23 9.77 -3.95 -5.42
C GLU A 23 8.98 -4.92 -4.54
N SER A 24 9.11 -4.80 -3.23
CA SER A 24 8.40 -5.66 -2.28
C SER A 24 6.88 -5.55 -2.46
N ALA A 25 6.36 -4.34 -2.59
CA ALA A 25 4.93 -4.12 -2.80
C ALA A 25 4.46 -4.75 -4.12
N SER A 26 5.25 -4.59 -5.18
CA SER A 26 4.93 -5.12 -6.50
C SER A 26 4.96 -6.65 -6.50
N ASP A 27 5.90 -7.25 -5.77
CA ASP A 27 6.00 -8.70 -5.65
C ASP A 27 4.77 -9.28 -4.94
N PHE A 28 4.31 -8.64 -3.88
CA PHE A 28 3.08 -9.08 -3.21
C PHE A 28 1.86 -8.97 -4.13
N TYR A 29 1.82 -7.97 -5.00
CA TYR A 29 0.73 -7.87 -5.97
C TYR A 29 0.75 -9.02 -6.97
N ILE A 30 1.92 -9.42 -7.45
CA ILE A 30 2.07 -10.56 -8.34
C ILE A 30 1.57 -11.85 -7.66
N THR A 31 1.95 -12.05 -6.40
CA THR A 31 1.51 -13.19 -5.62
C THR A 31 -0.02 -13.17 -5.40
N TYR A 32 -0.56 -11.97 -5.17
CA TYR A 32 -2.00 -11.78 -5.08
C TYR A 32 -2.71 -12.27 -6.34
N GLU A 33 -2.24 -11.85 -7.51
CA GLU A 33 -2.84 -12.25 -8.78
C GLU A 33 -2.79 -13.76 -8.97
N PHE A 34 -1.67 -14.36 -8.65
CA PHE A 34 -1.49 -15.81 -8.75
C PHE A 34 -2.50 -16.56 -7.86
N ASP A 35 -2.63 -16.17 -6.61
CA ASP A 35 -3.51 -16.85 -5.67
C ASP A 35 -5.00 -16.58 -5.95
N LYS A 36 -5.34 -15.38 -6.39
CA LYS A 36 -6.70 -15.08 -6.82
C LYS A 36 -7.11 -15.98 -7.98
N ASN A 37 -6.23 -16.15 -8.98
CA ASN A 37 -6.51 -16.97 -10.14
C ASN A 37 -6.66 -18.46 -9.79
N ARG A 38 -6.06 -18.89 -8.68
CA ARG A 38 -6.21 -20.24 -8.17
C ARG A 38 -7.45 -20.42 -7.30
N GLY A 39 -8.23 -19.36 -7.09
CA GLY A 39 -9.39 -19.40 -6.22
C GLY A 39 -9.07 -19.32 -4.74
N LYS A 40 -7.84 -18.98 -4.37
CA LYS A 40 -7.41 -18.82 -2.97
C LYS A 40 -7.68 -17.42 -2.52
N LEU A 41 -8.96 -17.07 -2.34
CA LEU A 41 -9.39 -15.68 -2.16
C LEU A 41 -8.93 -15.06 -0.83
N SER A 42 -8.99 -15.81 0.27
CA SER A 42 -8.54 -15.29 1.57
C SER A 42 -7.04 -15.02 1.55
N LYS A 43 -6.27 -15.95 1.00
CA LYS A 43 -4.83 -15.78 0.87
C LYS A 43 -4.50 -14.60 -0.03
N ALA A 44 -5.22 -14.47 -1.15
CA ALA A 44 -5.06 -13.35 -2.07
C ALA A 44 -5.35 -12.01 -1.35
N ALA A 45 -6.39 -11.97 -0.52
CA ALA A 45 -6.73 -10.76 0.23
C ALA A 45 -5.60 -10.35 1.18
N PHE A 46 -4.99 -11.31 1.87
CA PHE A 46 -3.85 -11.02 2.74
C PHE A 46 -2.67 -10.45 1.93
N GLU A 47 -2.37 -11.06 0.81
CA GLU A 47 -1.26 -10.60 -0.04
C GLU A 47 -1.53 -9.22 -0.62
N LEU A 48 -2.78 -8.94 -0.98
CA LEU A 48 -3.17 -7.62 -1.45
C LEU A 48 -3.00 -6.57 -0.34
N HIS A 49 -3.39 -6.93 0.89
CA HIS A 49 -3.17 -6.06 2.06
C HIS A 49 -1.67 -5.75 2.21
N GLN A 50 -0.81 -6.76 2.09
CA GLN A 50 0.63 -6.57 2.20
C GLN A 50 1.17 -5.66 1.10
N SER A 51 0.66 -5.80 -0.12
CA SER A 51 1.02 -4.92 -1.23
C SER A 51 0.68 -3.47 -0.90
N VAL A 52 -0.54 -3.22 -0.42
CA VAL A 52 -1.01 -1.88 -0.05
C VAL A 52 -0.15 -1.28 1.06
N GLU A 53 0.07 -2.05 2.11
CA GLU A 53 0.88 -1.60 3.24
C GLU A 53 2.28 -1.18 2.79
N ARG A 54 2.88 -1.94 1.88
CA ARG A 54 4.23 -1.67 1.40
C ARG A 54 4.30 -0.49 0.43
N PHE A 55 3.26 -0.24 -0.37
CA PHE A 55 3.20 0.98 -1.18
C PHE A 55 3.13 2.22 -0.29
N PHE A 56 2.32 2.17 0.77
CA PHE A 56 2.28 3.28 1.72
C PHE A 56 3.63 3.44 2.44
N ALA A 57 4.25 2.34 2.86
CA ALA A 57 5.57 2.37 3.49
C ALA A 57 6.62 2.98 2.55
N CYS A 58 6.57 2.63 1.26
CA CYS A 58 7.45 3.19 0.24
C CYS A 58 7.35 4.71 0.20
N THR A 59 6.13 5.23 0.18
CA THR A 59 5.88 6.68 0.17
C THR A 59 6.41 7.34 1.43
N LEU A 60 6.06 6.80 2.60
CA LEU A 60 6.46 7.40 3.88
C LEU A 60 7.97 7.41 4.05
N LEU A 61 8.63 6.30 3.75
CA LEU A 61 10.08 6.20 3.92
C LEU A 61 10.83 7.05 2.89
N SER A 62 10.39 7.05 1.64
CA SER A 62 11.04 7.85 0.60
C SER A 62 10.89 9.35 0.85
N CYS A 63 9.75 9.78 1.37
CA CYS A 63 9.45 11.20 1.55
C CYS A 63 9.78 11.74 2.94
N THR A 64 9.67 10.92 4.00
CA THR A 64 9.87 11.37 5.38
C THR A 64 10.94 10.61 6.15
N ASN A 65 11.44 9.53 5.58
CA ASN A 65 12.40 8.62 6.25
C ASN A 65 11.87 8.04 7.56
N TYR A 66 10.55 7.99 7.73
CA TYR A 66 9.91 7.47 8.95
C TYR A 66 8.73 6.60 8.60
N LEU A 67 8.65 5.43 9.24
CA LEU A 67 7.53 4.50 9.09
C LEU A 67 7.05 4.09 10.49
N PRO A 68 5.79 4.38 10.85
CA PRO A 68 5.27 3.91 12.12
C PRO A 68 5.10 2.41 12.14
N LYS A 69 5.18 1.80 13.31
CA LYS A 69 4.92 0.37 13.47
C LYS A 69 3.41 0.16 13.48
N SER A 70 2.85 -0.07 12.30
CA SER A 70 1.41 -0.25 12.16
C SER A 70 1.12 -1.04 10.90
N HIS A 71 0.12 -1.93 11.00
CA HIS A 71 -0.43 -2.65 9.85
C HIS A 71 -1.80 -2.10 9.46
N ASN A 72 -2.19 -0.98 10.05
CA ASN A 72 -3.45 -0.32 9.79
C ASN A 72 -3.34 0.53 8.52
N ILE A 73 -3.85 0.00 7.41
CA ILE A 73 -3.70 0.65 6.10
C ILE A 73 -4.47 1.99 6.01
N GLU A 74 -5.55 2.16 6.77
CA GLU A 74 -6.24 3.45 6.82
C GLU A 74 -5.38 4.52 7.48
N LYS A 75 -4.72 4.17 8.58
CA LYS A 75 -3.79 5.09 9.25
C LYS A 75 -2.64 5.46 8.31
N LEU A 76 -2.06 4.47 7.61
CA LEU A 76 -0.96 4.72 6.69
C LEU A 76 -1.41 5.60 5.51
N ARG A 77 -2.63 5.36 5.00
CA ARG A 77 -3.20 6.19 3.93
C ARG A 77 -3.31 7.65 4.35
N LYS A 78 -3.82 7.89 5.57
CA LYS A 78 -3.95 9.26 6.10
C LYS A 78 -2.61 9.96 6.23
N LEU A 79 -1.58 9.22 6.65
CA LEU A 79 -0.23 9.78 6.72
C LEU A 79 0.32 10.13 5.33
N CYS A 80 0.10 9.26 4.35
CA CYS A 80 0.49 9.55 2.97
C CYS A 80 -0.26 10.75 2.41
N ALA A 81 -1.53 10.94 2.79
CA ALA A 81 -2.33 12.08 2.36
C ALA A 81 -1.79 13.40 2.86
N GLN A 82 -1.03 13.40 3.96
CA GLN A 82 -0.34 14.61 4.45
C GLN A 82 0.83 14.98 3.53
N ILE A 83 1.39 14.02 2.81
CA ILE A 83 2.46 14.26 1.84
C ILE A 83 1.87 14.74 0.52
N ASP A 84 0.82 14.06 0.05
CA ASP A 84 0.13 14.39 -1.19
C ASP A 84 -1.36 14.08 -1.03
N PRO A 85 -2.26 15.08 -1.16
CA PRO A 85 -3.70 14.87 -0.97
C PRO A 85 -4.33 13.85 -1.91
N GLU A 86 -3.70 13.54 -3.04
CA GLU A 86 -4.23 12.54 -3.98
C GLU A 86 -4.37 11.16 -3.35
N PHE A 87 -3.63 10.88 -2.27
CA PHE A 87 -3.80 9.59 -1.57
C PHE A 87 -5.20 9.43 -0.97
N THR A 88 -5.93 10.52 -0.73
CA THR A 88 -7.31 10.42 -0.25
C THR A 88 -8.25 9.85 -1.31
N ASP A 89 -7.86 9.93 -2.59
CA ASP A 89 -8.67 9.43 -3.70
C ASP A 89 -8.48 7.93 -3.95
N ILE A 90 -7.51 7.32 -3.27
CA ILE A 90 -7.31 5.87 -3.31
C ILE A 90 -8.28 5.24 -2.31
N PHE A 91 -8.98 4.20 -2.72
CA PHE A 91 -10.01 3.54 -1.93
C PHE A 91 -11.15 4.49 -1.53
N PRO A 92 -11.85 5.11 -2.51
CA PRO A 92 -12.98 5.98 -2.17
C PRO A 92 -14.08 5.21 -1.46
N MET A 93 -14.79 5.90 -0.56
CA MET A 93 -15.83 5.31 0.28
C MET A 93 -17.23 5.79 -0.15
N GLU A 94 -17.46 5.88 -1.44
CA GLU A 94 -18.64 6.54 -1.98
C GLU A 94 -19.92 5.74 -1.85
N ASN A 95 -19.81 4.41 -1.78
CA ASN A 95 -20.98 3.56 -1.69
C ASN A 95 -20.72 2.38 -0.75
N LYS A 96 -21.77 1.59 -0.51
CA LYS A 96 -21.71 0.47 0.40
C LYS A 96 -20.70 -0.60 -0.04
N PHE A 97 -20.63 -0.86 -1.34
CA PHE A 97 -19.69 -1.84 -1.89
C PHE A 97 -18.24 -1.41 -1.67
N HIS A 98 -17.92 -0.14 -1.92
CA HIS A 98 -16.57 0.40 -1.66
C HIS A 98 -16.19 0.24 -0.19
N ARG A 99 -17.08 0.63 0.71
CA ARG A 99 -16.81 0.58 2.16
C ARG A 99 -16.63 -0.86 2.64
N ARG A 100 -17.47 -1.76 2.18
CA ARG A 100 -17.38 -3.17 2.55
C ARG A 100 -16.10 -3.80 2.03
N SER A 101 -15.75 -3.54 0.77
CA SER A 101 -14.54 -4.07 0.17
C SER A 101 -13.30 -3.62 0.93
N PHE A 102 -13.21 -2.33 1.26
CA PHE A 102 -12.07 -1.81 1.99
C PHE A 102 -11.98 -2.39 3.40
N ARG A 103 -13.13 -2.55 4.08
CA ARG A 103 -13.14 -3.20 5.40
C ARG A 103 -12.63 -4.64 5.33
N CYS A 104 -13.02 -5.38 4.30
CA CYS A 104 -12.50 -6.72 4.09
C CYS A 104 -11.00 -6.71 3.91
N LEU A 105 -10.46 -5.74 3.18
CA LEU A 105 -9.03 -5.60 3.00
C LEU A 105 -8.33 -5.28 4.32
N GLN A 106 -8.89 -4.35 5.11
CA GLN A 106 -8.33 -4.02 6.43
C GLN A 106 -8.26 -5.23 7.35
N ARG A 107 -9.32 -6.04 7.35
CA ARG A 107 -9.41 -7.22 8.20
C ARG A 107 -8.53 -8.37 7.70
N ALA A 108 -8.09 -8.31 6.45
CA ALA A 108 -7.33 -9.41 5.85
C ALA A 108 -5.99 -9.66 6.56
N TYR A 109 -5.40 -8.64 7.17
CA TYR A 109 -4.12 -8.80 7.86
C TYR A 109 -4.16 -9.90 8.93
N ILE A 110 -5.26 -9.97 9.68
CA ILE A 110 -5.43 -10.99 10.71
C ILE A 110 -6.43 -12.06 10.28
N ASP A 111 -7.64 -11.64 9.90
CA ASP A 111 -8.77 -12.55 9.74
C ASP A 111 -8.61 -13.49 8.55
N ALA A 112 -7.98 -13.02 7.46
CA ALA A 112 -7.79 -13.88 6.28
C ALA A 112 -6.86 -15.07 6.57
N ARG A 113 -5.99 -14.95 7.57
CA ARG A 113 -5.05 -16.01 7.95
C ARG A 113 -5.60 -16.91 9.04
N TYR A 114 -6.40 -16.36 9.97
CA TYR A 114 -6.73 -17.05 11.22
C TYR A 114 -8.22 -17.31 11.42
N SER A 115 -9.11 -16.63 10.69
CA SER A 115 -10.55 -16.82 10.83
C SER A 115 -11.09 -17.68 9.72
N GLU A 116 -11.74 -18.78 10.06
CA GLU A 116 -12.42 -19.62 9.08
C GLU A 116 -13.71 -18.96 8.54
N HIS A 117 -14.13 -17.87 9.17
CA HIS A 117 -15.34 -17.14 8.78
C HIS A 117 -15.03 -15.93 7.89
N TYR A 118 -13.77 -15.67 7.57
CA TYR A 118 -13.40 -14.58 6.68
C TYR A 118 -13.88 -14.87 5.26
N GLU A 119 -14.61 -13.91 4.70
CA GLU A 119 -15.14 -14.03 3.33
C GLU A 119 -14.85 -12.76 2.55
N ILE A 120 -14.40 -12.94 1.31
CA ILE A 120 -14.22 -11.86 0.35
C ILE A 120 -14.56 -12.42 -1.02
N THR A 121 -15.21 -11.60 -1.86
CA THR A 121 -15.62 -12.03 -3.19
C THR A 121 -14.58 -11.64 -4.24
N VAL A 122 -14.67 -12.31 -5.40
CA VAL A 122 -13.82 -11.96 -6.55
C VAL A 122 -14.08 -10.52 -6.97
N GLU A 123 -15.34 -10.08 -6.97
CA GLU A 123 -15.72 -8.72 -7.35
C GLU A 123 -15.11 -7.68 -6.41
N GLU A 124 -15.10 -7.98 -5.10
CA GLU A 124 -14.46 -7.11 -4.12
C GLU A 124 -12.95 -7.05 -4.35
N LEU A 125 -12.32 -8.20 -4.60
CA LEU A 125 -10.88 -8.23 -4.89
C LEU A 125 -10.55 -7.49 -6.18
N ASP A 126 -11.35 -7.64 -7.22
CA ASP A 126 -11.14 -6.94 -8.49
C ASP A 126 -11.21 -5.42 -8.32
N TYR A 127 -12.20 -4.95 -7.57
CA TYR A 127 -12.31 -3.52 -7.26
C TYR A 127 -11.07 -3.03 -6.50
N LEU A 128 -10.70 -3.76 -5.45
CA LEU A 128 -9.55 -3.38 -4.62
C LEU A 128 -8.26 -3.39 -5.43
N ALA A 129 -8.07 -4.39 -6.28
CA ALA A 129 -6.88 -4.48 -7.13
C ALA A 129 -6.76 -3.30 -8.09
N GLY A 130 -7.89 -2.84 -8.64
CA GLY A 130 -7.89 -1.64 -9.47
C GLY A 130 -7.42 -0.41 -8.70
N GLU A 131 -7.83 -0.29 -7.44
CA GLU A 131 -7.38 0.80 -6.57
C GLU A 131 -5.90 0.66 -6.23
N VAL A 132 -5.41 -0.57 -6.05
CA VAL A 132 -3.98 -0.80 -5.78
C VAL A 132 -3.13 -0.41 -6.99
N GLU A 133 -3.61 -0.61 -8.20
CA GLU A 133 -2.89 -0.16 -9.40
C GLU A 133 -2.79 1.36 -9.45
N LYS A 134 -3.86 2.06 -9.06
CA LYS A 134 -3.81 3.53 -8.92
C LYS A 134 -2.80 3.93 -7.84
N LEU A 135 -2.80 3.22 -6.72
CA LEU A 135 -1.87 3.46 -5.63
C LEU A 135 -0.42 3.28 -6.09
N LYS A 136 -0.15 2.22 -6.84
CA LYS A 136 1.19 1.96 -7.38
C LYS A 136 1.67 3.15 -8.23
N GLY A 137 0.83 3.62 -9.15
CA GLY A 137 1.15 4.75 -10.01
C GLY A 137 1.40 6.02 -9.22
N LEU A 138 0.55 6.30 -8.24
CA LEU A 138 0.69 7.49 -7.40
C LEU A 138 1.95 7.41 -6.54
N THR A 139 2.24 6.25 -5.96
CA THR A 139 3.46 6.03 -5.17
C THR A 139 4.69 6.33 -6.00
N GLU A 140 4.75 5.76 -7.21
CA GLU A 140 5.89 6.00 -8.10
C GLU A 140 6.04 7.49 -8.41
N GLN A 141 4.96 8.15 -8.77
CA GLN A 141 4.97 9.57 -9.12
C GLN A 141 5.45 10.44 -7.96
N VAL A 142 4.89 10.22 -6.77
CA VAL A 142 5.23 11.04 -5.59
C VAL A 142 6.68 10.79 -5.15
N CYS A 143 7.11 9.53 -5.13
CA CYS A 143 8.48 9.20 -4.72
C CYS A 143 9.50 9.73 -5.72
N GLN A 144 9.24 9.64 -7.02
CA GLN A 144 10.15 10.13 -8.04
C GLN A 144 10.31 11.65 -7.98
N ARG A 145 9.22 12.37 -7.69
CA ARG A 145 9.32 13.82 -7.46
C ARG A 145 10.22 14.13 -6.27
N ARG A 146 10.10 13.37 -5.20
CA ARG A 146 10.94 13.57 -4.01
C ARG A 146 12.40 13.27 -4.29
N ILE A 147 12.69 12.19 -5.02
CA ILE A 147 14.05 11.76 -5.34
C ILE A 147 14.69 12.70 -6.37
N GLY A 148 13.94 13.08 -7.39
CA GLY A 148 14.44 13.95 -8.47
C GLY A 148 14.51 15.42 -8.13
N GLY A 149 13.77 15.80 -7.11
CA GLY A 149 13.57 17.18 -6.77
C GLY A 149 14.43 17.78 -5.76
#